data_135c8b29815b521c71bd5aa64e41fbdd
#
_entry.id   135c8b29815b521c71bd5aa64e41fbdd
#
_cell.length_a   1.000
_cell.length_b   1.000
_cell.length_c   1.000
_cell.angle_alpha   90.00
_cell.angle_beta   90.00
_cell.angle_gamma   90.00
#
_symmetry.space_group_name_H-M   'P 1'
#
loop_
_entity.id
_entity.type
_entity.pdbx_description
1 polymer ?
#
loop_
_entity_poly.entity_id
_entity_poly.type
_entity_poly.pdbx_seq_one_letter_code
_entity_poly.pdbx_strand_id
1 'polypeptide(L)'
;VTGAVTNVNVGDLKRFPTSNMSNALAGNVPGIIARQTSGQPGKSTSEFWIRGISTFGASSSAYILVDGFERSSLDELNIEDIESFTVLKDASATAIYGSKGANGVVLITTKRGKAGKINIDAKVETSYNTRTITPEFVDGLSYASLMNEALVTRNLGMAYQPEELELFRTQMDPDFYPNVDWMDLILKNGAWSYRANLNMNGGGNTARYFVSASYTEDQGMYNTDQTLRDDYDTNANYKSGIIV
;
A
#
# COMPACT_ATOMS: atom_id res chain seq x y z
N VAL A 1 30.37 -11.45 -15.09
CA VAL A 1 29.12 -10.66 -15.13
C VAL A 1 29.52 -9.22 -14.94
N THR A 2 29.37 -8.40 -16.01
CA THR A 2 29.81 -6.99 -16.03
C THR A 2 28.68 -5.98 -15.70
N GLY A 3 27.51 -6.45 -15.28
CA GLY A 3 26.36 -5.61 -14.97
C GLY A 3 25.88 -5.75 -13.53
N ALA A 4 25.34 -4.67 -12.91
CA ALA A 4 24.72 -4.71 -11.59
C ALA A 4 23.32 -5.35 -11.68
N VAL A 5 23.31 -6.66 -11.50
CA VAL A 5 22.09 -7.49 -11.41
C VAL A 5 21.87 -7.85 -9.94
N THR A 6 20.68 -7.62 -9.45
CA THR A 6 20.30 -8.01 -8.09
C THR A 6 19.21 -9.06 -8.16
N ASN A 7 19.52 -10.27 -7.72
CA ASN A 7 18.52 -11.29 -7.46
C ASN A 7 17.96 -11.09 -6.06
N VAL A 8 16.67 -10.96 -5.97
CA VAL A 8 15.96 -10.77 -4.70
C VAL A 8 15.50 -12.15 -4.22
N ASN A 9 15.75 -12.42 -2.96
CA ASN A 9 15.24 -13.63 -2.35
C ASN A 9 13.71 -13.49 -2.16
N VAL A 10 12.94 -14.24 -2.91
CA VAL A 10 11.47 -14.22 -2.82
C VAL A 10 10.99 -14.62 -1.42
N GLY A 11 11.75 -15.47 -0.70
CA GLY A 11 11.44 -15.84 0.68
C GLY A 11 11.45 -14.64 1.63
N ASP A 12 12.31 -13.66 1.40
CA ASP A 12 12.36 -12.45 2.23
C ASP A 12 11.19 -11.53 1.92
N LEU A 13 10.78 -11.42 0.66
CA LEU A 13 9.58 -10.66 0.28
C LEU A 13 8.29 -11.24 0.90
N LYS A 14 8.21 -12.57 1.05
CA LYS A 14 7.06 -13.26 1.66
C LYS A 14 6.89 -13.03 3.15
N ARG A 15 7.92 -12.55 3.84
CA ARG A 15 7.86 -12.25 5.28
C ARG A 15 7.08 -10.98 5.59
N PHE A 16 6.85 -10.12 4.59
CA PHE A 16 6.12 -8.88 4.79
C PHE A 16 4.61 -9.12 4.64
N PRO A 17 3.83 -8.81 5.67
CA PRO A 17 2.38 -8.96 5.65
C PRO A 17 1.73 -7.81 4.87
N THR A 18 2.05 -7.68 3.58
CA THR A 18 1.47 -6.66 2.71
C THR A 18 0.64 -7.29 1.61
N SER A 19 -0.50 -6.68 1.29
CA SER A 19 -1.36 -7.10 0.19
C SER A 19 -0.74 -6.81 -1.17
N ASN A 20 0.06 -5.74 -1.25
CA ASN A 20 0.66 -5.28 -2.49
C ASN A 20 2.15 -5.58 -2.53
N MET A 21 2.57 -6.26 -3.58
CA MET A 21 3.97 -6.62 -3.77
C MET A 21 4.89 -5.40 -3.86
N SER A 22 4.42 -4.30 -4.45
CA SER A 22 5.20 -3.05 -4.56
C SER A 22 5.66 -2.53 -3.19
N ASN A 23 4.85 -2.70 -2.14
CA ASN A 23 5.19 -2.29 -0.78
C ASN A 23 6.30 -3.16 -0.16
N ALA A 24 6.36 -4.45 -0.52
CA ALA A 24 7.39 -5.36 -0.02
C ALA A 24 8.79 -5.06 -0.59
N LEU A 25 8.88 -4.30 -1.68
CA LEU A 25 10.16 -3.93 -2.29
C LEU A 25 10.91 -2.86 -1.51
N ALA A 26 10.18 -1.99 -0.82
CA ALA A 26 10.74 -0.89 -0.04
C ALA A 26 11.63 -1.42 1.09
N GLY A 27 12.89 -0.99 1.12
CA GLY A 27 13.86 -1.40 2.14
C GLY A 27 14.41 -2.84 1.99
N ASN A 28 13.82 -3.69 1.13
CA ASN A 28 14.23 -5.08 0.96
C ASN A 28 15.09 -5.32 -0.27
N VAL A 29 14.98 -4.44 -1.27
CA VAL A 29 15.73 -4.56 -2.50
C VAL A 29 16.73 -3.42 -2.60
N PRO A 30 18.05 -3.68 -2.49
CA PRO A 30 19.06 -2.64 -2.57
C PRO A 30 18.94 -1.85 -3.88
N GLY A 31 18.92 -0.51 -3.80
CA GLY A 31 18.84 0.39 -4.95
C GLY A 31 17.43 0.60 -5.51
N ILE A 32 16.40 0.08 -4.87
CA ILE A 32 15.01 0.48 -5.10
C ILE A 32 14.64 1.56 -4.07
N ILE A 33 14.12 2.66 -4.58
CA ILE A 33 13.47 3.71 -3.78
C ILE A 33 11.98 3.56 -4.03
N ALA A 34 11.20 3.39 -2.98
CA ALA A 34 9.75 3.27 -3.09
C ALA A 34 9.05 4.32 -2.23
N ARG A 35 7.92 4.81 -2.71
CA ARG A 35 7.06 5.76 -2.01
C ARG A 35 5.62 5.26 -2.05
N GLN A 36 5.09 4.95 -0.89
CA GLN A 36 3.66 4.67 -0.73
C GLN A 36 2.91 6.00 -0.58
N THR A 37 1.93 6.25 -1.43
CA THR A 37 1.15 7.49 -1.43
C THR A 37 -0.12 7.41 -0.60
N SER A 38 -0.62 6.19 -0.38
CA SER A 38 -1.84 5.94 0.39
C SER A 38 -1.71 4.65 1.18
N GLY A 39 -2.31 4.62 2.37
CA GLY A 39 -2.51 3.39 3.16
C GLY A 39 -3.91 2.79 2.99
N GLN A 40 -4.75 3.37 2.12
CA GLN A 40 -6.11 2.90 1.90
C GLN A 40 -6.09 1.52 1.21
N PRO A 41 -6.85 0.53 1.69
CA PRO A 41 -6.99 -0.76 1.02
C PRO A 41 -7.36 -0.61 -0.46
N GLY A 42 -6.71 -1.41 -1.31
CA GLY A 42 -6.87 -1.34 -2.78
C GLY A 42 -6.19 -0.15 -3.47
N LYS A 43 -5.72 0.85 -2.71
CA LYS A 43 -4.98 2.01 -3.22
C LYS A 43 -3.64 2.20 -2.51
N SER A 44 -3.19 1.20 -1.75
CA SER A 44 -1.97 1.22 -0.96
C SER A 44 -0.72 0.81 -1.75
N THR A 45 -0.72 1.02 -3.06
CA THR A 45 0.39 0.67 -3.94
C THR A 45 1.55 1.64 -3.78
N SER A 46 2.77 1.14 -3.91
CA SER A 46 3.97 1.97 -3.91
C SER A 46 4.45 2.21 -5.33
N GLU A 47 4.69 3.47 -5.65
CA GLU A 47 5.53 3.85 -6.78
C GLU A 47 6.98 3.54 -6.43
N PHE A 48 7.75 2.95 -7.34
CA PHE A 48 9.14 2.64 -7.08
C PHE A 48 10.04 2.99 -8.27
N TRP A 49 11.28 3.34 -7.95
CA TRP A 49 12.31 3.71 -8.91
C TRP A 49 13.59 2.93 -8.63
N ILE A 50 14.30 2.62 -9.69
CA ILE A 50 15.61 1.97 -9.58
C ILE A 50 16.67 3.05 -9.71
N ARG A 51 17.51 3.24 -8.64
CA ARG A 51 18.54 4.27 -8.53
C ARG A 51 18.04 5.73 -8.64
N GLY A 52 16.75 5.97 -8.46
CA GLY A 52 16.13 7.28 -8.50
C GLY A 52 15.47 7.63 -9.83
N ILE A 53 14.96 8.86 -9.92
CA ILE A 53 14.28 9.37 -11.11
C ILE A 53 15.34 9.91 -12.06
N SER A 54 15.48 9.25 -13.23
CA SER A 54 16.50 9.61 -14.23
C SER A 54 15.93 10.35 -15.43
N THR A 55 14.60 10.50 -15.55
CA THR A 55 13.93 11.11 -16.70
C THR A 55 13.16 12.36 -16.32
N PHE A 56 13.26 13.40 -17.14
CA PHE A 56 12.47 14.64 -17.04
C PHE A 56 11.28 14.55 -18.01
N GLY A 57 10.04 14.63 -17.48
CA GLY A 57 8.82 14.75 -18.29
C GLY A 57 8.32 13.48 -18.98
N ALA A 58 9.01 12.34 -18.83
CA ALA A 58 8.56 11.01 -19.28
C ALA A 58 8.24 10.11 -18.08
N SER A 59 7.68 8.93 -18.34
CA SER A 59 7.46 7.93 -17.29
C SER A 59 8.76 7.64 -16.54
N SER A 60 8.76 7.82 -15.24
CA SER A 60 9.91 7.54 -14.36
C SER A 60 9.88 6.13 -13.79
N SER A 61 8.81 5.34 -14.02
CA SER A 61 8.66 3.99 -13.50
C SER A 61 9.63 3.01 -14.15
N ALA A 62 10.04 2.01 -13.38
CA ALA A 62 10.83 0.90 -13.89
C ALA A 62 10.01 0.05 -14.90
N TYR A 63 10.70 -0.54 -15.87
CA TYR A 63 10.09 -1.43 -16.85
C TYR A 63 9.87 -2.82 -16.23
N ILE A 64 8.63 -3.27 -16.16
CA ILE A 64 8.24 -4.50 -15.48
C ILE A 64 7.93 -5.57 -16.52
N LEU A 65 8.59 -6.72 -16.41
CA LEU A 65 8.36 -7.89 -17.22
C LEU A 65 8.02 -9.11 -16.35
N VAL A 66 6.88 -9.71 -16.62
CA VAL A 66 6.44 -10.96 -15.99
C VAL A 66 6.40 -12.06 -17.05
N ASP A 67 7.22 -13.06 -16.89
CA ASP A 67 7.42 -14.14 -17.87
C ASP A 67 7.69 -13.66 -19.31
N GLY A 68 8.35 -12.49 -19.42
CA GLY A 68 8.67 -11.83 -20.69
C GLY A 68 7.60 -10.90 -21.23
N PHE A 69 6.44 -10.78 -20.58
CA PHE A 69 5.37 -9.87 -20.96
C PHE A 69 5.40 -8.59 -20.13
N GLU A 70 5.22 -7.45 -20.79
CA GLU A 70 5.15 -6.13 -20.13
C GLU A 70 3.91 -6.03 -19.26
N ARG A 71 4.10 -5.49 -18.05
CA ARG A 71 3.03 -5.16 -17.10
C ARG A 71 3.20 -3.74 -16.62
N SER A 72 2.07 -3.06 -16.40
CA SER A 72 2.06 -1.68 -15.87
C SER A 72 2.21 -1.60 -14.35
N SER A 73 1.87 -2.68 -13.64
CA SER A 73 1.88 -2.76 -12.18
C SER A 73 2.29 -4.15 -11.69
N LEU A 74 2.75 -4.20 -10.46
CA LEU A 74 3.03 -5.44 -9.71
C LEU A 74 1.84 -5.89 -8.85
N ASP A 75 0.77 -5.09 -8.77
CA ASP A 75 -0.27 -5.24 -7.75
C ASP A 75 -1.18 -6.43 -7.96
N GLU A 76 -1.28 -6.89 -9.21
CA GLU A 76 -2.06 -8.09 -9.57
C GLU A 76 -1.28 -9.40 -9.39
N LEU A 77 -0.02 -9.31 -8.98
CA LEU A 77 0.83 -10.49 -8.80
C LEU A 77 0.78 -10.99 -7.36
N ASN A 78 0.46 -12.25 -7.22
CA ASN A 78 0.59 -12.92 -5.94
C ASN A 78 2.06 -13.31 -5.70
N ILE A 79 2.61 -12.82 -4.59
CA ILE A 79 4.00 -13.15 -4.17
C ILE A 79 4.24 -14.66 -4.06
N GLU A 80 3.19 -15.44 -3.73
CA GLU A 80 3.29 -16.89 -3.60
C GLU A 80 3.51 -17.60 -4.93
N ASP A 81 3.15 -16.97 -6.06
CA ASP A 81 3.32 -17.53 -7.41
C ASP A 81 4.67 -17.20 -8.05
N ILE A 82 5.49 -16.38 -7.38
CA ILE A 82 6.78 -15.98 -7.90
C ILE A 82 7.85 -17.03 -7.61
N GLU A 83 8.60 -17.41 -8.65
CA GLU A 83 9.78 -18.26 -8.54
C GLU A 83 11.05 -17.43 -8.39
N SER A 84 11.22 -16.37 -9.20
CA SER A 84 12.39 -15.48 -9.12
C SER A 84 12.02 -14.03 -9.39
N PHE A 85 12.75 -13.13 -8.72
CA PHE A 85 12.65 -11.70 -8.86
C PHE A 85 14.04 -11.12 -9.07
N THR A 86 14.26 -10.48 -10.21
CA THR A 86 15.56 -9.94 -10.60
C THR A 86 15.43 -8.50 -11.01
N VAL A 87 16.33 -7.65 -10.52
CA VAL A 87 16.39 -6.22 -10.85
C VAL A 87 17.66 -5.92 -11.64
N LEU A 88 17.49 -5.42 -12.86
CA LEU A 88 18.56 -4.94 -13.72
C LEU A 88 18.70 -3.42 -13.54
N LYS A 89 19.88 -3.00 -13.07
CA LYS A 89 20.09 -1.61 -12.65
C LYS A 89 20.99 -0.83 -13.60
N ASP A 90 21.83 -1.51 -14.37
CA ASP A 90 22.82 -0.88 -15.24
C ASP A 90 22.38 -0.85 -16.69
N ALA A 91 22.80 0.19 -17.41
CA ALA A 91 22.52 0.35 -18.84
C ALA A 91 23.01 -0.84 -19.69
N SER A 92 24.12 -1.47 -19.31
CA SER A 92 24.63 -2.68 -19.98
C SER A 92 23.70 -3.87 -19.84
N ALA A 93 23.09 -4.03 -18.67
CA ALA A 93 22.14 -5.11 -18.41
C ALA A 93 20.74 -4.84 -19.03
N THR A 94 20.36 -3.57 -19.16
CA THR A 94 19.06 -3.15 -19.70
C THR A 94 19.07 -2.84 -21.19
N ALA A 95 20.24 -2.84 -21.84
CA ALA A 95 20.41 -2.47 -23.25
C ALA A 95 19.50 -3.22 -24.21
N ILE A 96 19.20 -4.49 -23.94
CA ILE A 96 18.30 -5.32 -24.77
C ILE A 96 16.85 -4.83 -24.76
N TYR A 97 16.45 -4.00 -23.79
CA TYR A 97 15.10 -3.45 -23.67
C TYR A 97 14.99 -2.03 -24.24
N GLY A 98 16.06 -1.51 -24.83
CA GLY A 98 16.10 -0.20 -25.48
C GLY A 98 15.74 0.94 -24.52
N SER A 99 15.02 1.96 -25.03
CA SER A 99 14.62 3.13 -24.25
C SER A 99 13.72 2.83 -23.06
N LYS A 100 12.91 1.76 -23.11
CA LYS A 100 12.07 1.32 -22.00
C LYS A 100 12.90 0.87 -20.78
N GLY A 101 14.11 0.38 -21.01
CA GLY A 101 15.02 -0.05 -19.94
C GLY A 101 15.80 1.07 -19.27
N ALA A 102 15.64 2.33 -19.68
CA ALA A 102 16.43 3.46 -19.20
C ALA A 102 16.31 3.69 -17.67
N ASN A 103 15.13 3.45 -17.10
CA ASN A 103 14.84 3.58 -15.68
C ASN A 103 15.06 2.28 -14.89
N GLY A 104 15.73 1.27 -15.49
CA GLY A 104 15.90 -0.05 -14.94
C GLY A 104 14.78 -1.01 -15.32
N VAL A 105 15.05 -2.30 -15.17
CA VAL A 105 14.11 -3.38 -15.55
C VAL A 105 13.93 -4.34 -14.37
N VAL A 106 12.68 -4.68 -14.12
CA VAL A 106 12.27 -5.71 -13.15
C VAL A 106 11.84 -6.93 -13.95
N LEU A 107 12.52 -8.06 -13.72
CA LEU A 107 12.21 -9.35 -14.31
C LEU A 107 11.61 -10.26 -13.25
N ILE A 108 10.40 -10.72 -13.50
CA ILE A 108 9.69 -11.66 -12.64
C ILE A 108 9.43 -12.93 -13.43
N THR A 109 9.79 -14.06 -12.83
CA THR A 109 9.44 -15.37 -13.37
C THR A 109 8.46 -16.03 -12.41
N THR A 110 7.34 -16.51 -12.94
CA THR A 110 6.34 -17.22 -12.14
C THR A 110 6.68 -18.70 -12.04
N LYS A 111 6.15 -19.35 -11.01
CA LYS A 111 6.30 -20.79 -10.81
C LYS A 111 5.65 -21.57 -11.95
N ARG A 112 6.29 -22.64 -12.36
CA ARG A 112 5.80 -23.55 -13.38
C ARG A 112 5.57 -24.95 -12.81
N GLY A 113 4.71 -25.70 -13.46
CA GLY A 113 4.47 -27.09 -13.12
C GLY A 113 5.76 -27.93 -13.19
N LYS A 114 5.99 -28.76 -12.20
CA LYS A 114 7.14 -29.67 -12.12
C LYS A 114 6.67 -31.11 -12.33
N ALA A 115 7.49 -31.91 -12.99
CA ALA A 115 7.22 -33.34 -13.10
C ALA A 115 7.32 -34.00 -11.72
N GLY A 116 6.35 -34.79 -11.35
CA GLY A 116 6.31 -35.47 -10.06
C GLY A 116 4.90 -35.64 -9.52
N LYS A 117 4.83 -36.09 -8.28
CA LYS A 117 3.55 -36.20 -7.55
C LYS A 117 2.93 -34.82 -7.37
N ILE A 118 1.63 -34.79 -7.26
CA ILE A 118 0.87 -33.56 -6.94
C ILE A 118 1.36 -33.02 -5.59
N ASN A 119 1.78 -31.76 -5.59
CA ASN A 119 2.06 -31.01 -4.38
C ASN A 119 1.00 -29.93 -4.22
N ILE A 120 0.42 -29.84 -3.03
CA ILE A 120 -0.61 -28.88 -2.68
C ILE A 120 -0.10 -28.07 -1.50
N ASP A 121 0.01 -26.76 -1.70
CA ASP A 121 0.41 -25.80 -0.66
C ASP A 121 -0.79 -24.89 -0.38
N ALA A 122 -1.28 -24.89 0.86
CA ALA A 122 -2.33 -24.00 1.32
C ALA A 122 -1.80 -23.10 2.44
N LYS A 123 -2.05 -21.80 2.33
CA LYS A 123 -1.63 -20.80 3.30
C LYS A 123 -2.79 -19.86 3.62
N VAL A 124 -3.06 -19.66 4.91
CA VAL A 124 -4.03 -18.68 5.39
C VAL A 124 -3.32 -17.75 6.35
N GLU A 125 -3.49 -16.46 6.15
CA GLU A 125 -2.89 -15.41 6.95
C GLU A 125 -3.98 -14.44 7.40
N THR A 126 -3.89 -14.00 8.64
CA THR A 126 -4.69 -12.90 9.17
C THR A 126 -3.76 -11.86 9.77
N SER A 127 -4.04 -10.60 9.56
CA SER A 127 -3.28 -9.51 10.15
C SER A 127 -4.21 -8.42 10.67
N TYR A 128 -3.78 -7.77 11.75
CA TYR A 128 -4.45 -6.60 12.29
C TYR A 128 -3.58 -5.39 12.03
N ASN A 129 -4.06 -4.49 11.17
CA ASN A 129 -3.33 -3.30 10.74
C ASN A 129 -3.75 -2.12 11.62
N THR A 130 -2.79 -1.39 12.13
CA THR A 130 -3.01 -0.17 12.93
C THR A 130 -2.43 1.04 12.23
N ARG A 131 -2.94 2.21 12.59
CA ARG A 131 -2.38 3.49 12.13
C ARG A 131 -0.99 3.68 12.73
N THR A 132 -0.01 4.04 11.92
CA THR A 132 1.35 4.31 12.40
C THR A 132 1.50 5.69 13.02
N ILE A 133 0.88 6.70 12.39
CA ILE A 133 0.89 8.08 12.85
C ILE A 133 -0.52 8.64 12.64
N THR A 134 -1.10 9.21 13.68
CA THR A 134 -2.32 10.00 13.61
C THR A 134 -1.95 11.41 14.04
N PRO A 135 -2.25 12.44 13.23
CA PRO A 135 -2.07 13.82 13.64
C PRO A 135 -2.91 14.09 14.91
N GLU A 136 -2.30 14.70 15.90
CA GLU A 136 -3.01 15.21 17.06
C GLU A 136 -3.43 16.65 16.77
N PHE A 137 -4.72 16.91 16.86
CA PHE A 137 -5.29 18.24 16.72
C PHE A 137 -5.61 18.81 18.09
N VAL A 138 -5.50 20.11 18.21
CA VAL A 138 -5.93 20.81 19.42
C VAL A 138 -7.46 20.78 19.52
N ASP A 139 -7.96 20.77 20.74
CA ASP A 139 -9.39 20.87 21.03
C ASP A 139 -9.97 22.26 20.66
N GLY A 140 -11.28 22.38 20.59
CA GLY A 140 -11.98 23.60 20.16
C GLY A 140 -11.63 24.82 21.03
N LEU A 141 -11.54 24.65 22.36
CA LEU A 141 -11.17 25.72 23.28
C LEU A 141 -9.73 26.19 23.04
N SER A 142 -8.78 25.25 22.94
CA SER A 142 -7.37 25.55 22.67
C SER A 142 -7.21 26.24 21.32
N TYR A 143 -7.91 25.78 20.28
CA TYR A 143 -7.91 26.42 18.96
C TYR A 143 -8.40 27.87 19.04
N ALA A 144 -9.56 28.11 19.67
CA ALA A 144 -10.14 29.44 19.81
C ALA A 144 -9.22 30.40 20.59
N SER A 145 -8.61 29.88 21.64
CA SER A 145 -7.65 30.65 22.48
C SER A 145 -6.37 31.01 21.69
N LEU A 146 -5.77 30.06 20.99
CA LEU A 146 -4.58 30.29 20.15
C LEU A 146 -4.89 31.24 18.99
N MET A 147 -6.08 31.13 18.39
CA MET A 147 -6.50 32.04 17.34
C MET A 147 -6.63 33.47 17.84
N ASN A 148 -7.23 33.68 19.04
CA ASN A 148 -7.29 34.98 19.67
C ASN A 148 -5.89 35.56 19.98
N GLU A 149 -4.98 34.73 20.50
CA GLU A 149 -3.60 35.16 20.77
C GLU A 149 -2.91 35.57 19.45
N ALA A 150 -3.05 34.79 18.39
CA ALA A 150 -2.47 35.10 17.08
C ALA A 150 -3.01 36.43 16.49
N LEU A 151 -4.28 36.76 16.70
CA LEU A 151 -4.91 37.96 16.17
C LEU A 151 -4.53 39.19 17.06
N VAL A 152 -4.60 39.06 18.36
CA VAL A 152 -4.29 40.14 19.28
C VAL A 152 -2.81 40.59 19.16
N THR A 153 -1.90 39.66 19.05
CA THR A 153 -0.46 39.95 18.81
C THR A 153 -0.18 40.67 17.52
N ARG A 154 -1.11 40.64 16.56
CA ARG A 154 -1.07 41.37 15.30
C ARG A 154 -1.90 42.66 15.29
N ASN A 155 -2.42 43.10 16.41
CA ASN A 155 -3.36 44.20 16.54
C ASN A 155 -4.66 44.05 15.72
N LEU A 156 -5.14 42.81 15.58
CA LEU A 156 -6.37 42.47 14.84
C LEU A 156 -7.41 42.10 15.88
N GLY A 157 -7.94 42.61 16.71
CA GLY A 157 -9.01 42.27 17.68
C GLY A 157 -9.14 40.74 17.98
N MET A 158 -10.06 40.37 18.82
CA MET A 158 -10.37 38.97 19.12
C MET A 158 -11.35 38.39 18.10
N ALA A 159 -11.17 37.14 17.68
CA ALA A 159 -12.14 36.40 16.86
C ALA A 159 -13.26 35.82 17.75
N TYR A 160 -12.90 35.32 18.91
CA TYR A 160 -13.83 34.70 19.86
C TYR A 160 -13.92 35.54 21.11
N GLN A 161 -15.14 35.87 21.54
CA GLN A 161 -15.37 36.64 22.76
C GLN A 161 -15.16 35.77 24.02
N PRO A 162 -14.88 36.35 25.21
CA PRO A 162 -14.70 35.57 26.43
C PRO A 162 -15.89 34.66 26.77
N GLU A 163 -17.11 35.09 26.45
CA GLU A 163 -18.34 34.33 26.66
C GLU A 163 -18.39 33.08 25.75
N GLU A 164 -17.90 33.20 24.53
CA GLU A 164 -17.85 32.08 23.58
C GLU A 164 -16.78 31.06 24.00
N LEU A 165 -15.62 31.52 24.52
CA LEU A 165 -14.62 30.62 25.07
C LEU A 165 -15.15 29.81 26.26
N GLU A 166 -16.00 30.46 27.11
CA GLU A 166 -16.64 29.76 28.21
C GLU A 166 -17.66 28.72 27.73
N LEU A 167 -18.37 28.97 26.64
CA LEU A 167 -19.26 27.99 26.02
C LEU A 167 -18.50 26.79 25.44
N PHE A 168 -17.34 27.02 24.81
CA PHE A 168 -16.44 25.92 24.42
C PHE A 168 -15.96 25.11 25.62
N ARG A 169 -15.59 25.80 26.74
CA ARG A 169 -15.07 25.15 27.94
C ARG A 169 -16.12 24.32 28.66
N THR A 170 -17.33 24.85 28.79
CA THR A 170 -18.42 24.21 29.54
C THR A 170 -19.22 23.21 28.71
N GLN A 171 -19.11 23.26 27.37
CA GLN A 171 -19.90 22.46 26.44
C GLN A 171 -21.43 22.57 26.70
N MET A 172 -21.89 23.76 27.10
CA MET A 172 -23.33 23.99 27.38
C MET A 172 -24.18 23.95 26.10
N ASP A 173 -23.59 24.28 24.97
CA ASP A 173 -24.25 24.25 23.67
C ASP A 173 -23.34 23.57 22.65
N PRO A 174 -23.29 22.23 22.63
CA PRO A 174 -22.38 21.47 21.75
C PRO A 174 -22.73 21.55 20.28
N ASP A 175 -23.96 21.98 19.92
CA ASP A 175 -24.36 22.10 18.52
C ASP A 175 -23.78 23.38 17.89
N PHE A 176 -23.66 24.48 18.64
CA PHE A 176 -23.07 25.73 18.17
C PHE A 176 -21.60 25.87 18.51
N TYR A 177 -21.14 25.26 19.61
CA TYR A 177 -19.75 25.30 20.10
C TYR A 177 -19.19 23.88 20.21
N PRO A 178 -19.08 23.14 19.09
CA PRO A 178 -18.67 21.74 19.11
C PRO A 178 -17.20 21.59 19.50
N ASN A 179 -16.92 20.54 20.26
CA ASN A 179 -15.56 20.10 20.57
C ASN A 179 -15.42 18.63 20.20
N VAL A 180 -15.27 18.36 18.89
CA VAL A 180 -15.29 17.02 18.33
C VAL A 180 -13.88 16.60 17.93
N ASP A 181 -13.43 15.46 18.43
CA ASP A 181 -12.26 14.78 17.87
C ASP A 181 -12.66 14.04 16.57
N TRP A 182 -12.45 14.71 15.44
CA TRP A 182 -12.76 14.17 14.13
C TRP A 182 -11.95 12.95 13.77
N MET A 183 -10.72 12.82 14.30
CA MET A 183 -9.89 11.65 14.00
C MET A 183 -10.41 10.40 14.69
N ASP A 184 -10.86 10.53 15.94
CA ASP A 184 -11.46 9.41 16.67
C ASP A 184 -12.86 9.06 16.15
N LEU A 185 -13.62 10.07 15.75
CA LEU A 185 -14.95 9.89 15.18
C LEU A 185 -14.91 9.15 13.82
N ILE A 186 -14.00 9.54 12.92
CA ILE A 186 -13.98 9.06 11.53
C ILE A 186 -13.12 7.81 11.34
N LEU A 187 -12.09 7.61 12.17
CA LEU A 187 -11.11 6.56 11.98
C LEU A 187 -11.18 5.50 13.08
N LYS A 188 -11.20 4.24 12.67
CA LYS A 188 -10.99 3.09 13.56
C LYS A 188 -9.52 3.01 13.99
N ASN A 189 -9.27 2.46 15.18
CA ASN A 189 -7.90 2.24 15.66
C ASN A 189 -7.13 1.19 14.87
N GLY A 190 -7.84 0.33 14.16
CA GLY A 190 -7.26 -0.68 13.29
C GLY A 190 -8.30 -1.44 12.51
N ALA A 191 -7.83 -2.25 11.58
CA ALA A 191 -8.66 -3.06 10.69
C ALA A 191 -8.03 -4.42 10.41
N TRP A 192 -8.85 -5.42 10.18
CA TRP A 192 -8.41 -6.78 9.87
C TRP A 192 -8.14 -6.94 8.38
N SER A 193 -7.12 -7.73 8.06
CA SER A 193 -6.85 -8.22 6.72
C SER A 193 -6.77 -9.73 6.73
N TYR A 194 -7.36 -10.34 5.71
CA TYR A 194 -7.41 -11.79 5.54
C TYR A 194 -6.83 -12.15 4.18
N ARG A 195 -6.01 -13.19 4.15
CA ARG A 195 -5.44 -13.70 2.91
C ARG A 195 -5.47 -15.22 2.92
N ALA A 196 -5.91 -15.80 1.83
CA ALA A 196 -5.87 -17.24 1.60
C ALA A 196 -5.21 -17.52 0.24
N ASN A 197 -4.27 -18.45 0.22
CA ASN A 197 -3.58 -18.89 -1.00
C ASN A 197 -3.63 -20.41 -1.06
N LEU A 198 -3.91 -20.93 -2.26
CA LEU A 198 -3.90 -22.34 -2.56
C LEU A 198 -3.11 -22.56 -3.86
N ASN A 199 -2.02 -23.28 -3.76
CA ASN A 199 -1.18 -23.60 -4.91
C ASN A 199 -1.15 -25.11 -5.12
N MET A 200 -1.30 -25.54 -6.35
CA MET A 200 -1.22 -26.92 -6.76
C MET A 200 -0.25 -27.07 -7.94
N ASN A 201 0.74 -27.90 -7.80
CA ASN A 201 1.65 -28.20 -8.89
C ASN A 201 1.85 -29.71 -9.04
N GLY A 202 2.10 -30.15 -10.26
CA GLY A 202 2.34 -31.54 -10.55
C GLY A 202 2.44 -31.81 -12.05
N GLY A 203 2.57 -33.06 -12.39
CA GLY A 203 2.57 -33.47 -13.79
C GLY A 203 3.49 -34.66 -14.09
N GLY A 204 3.43 -35.10 -15.31
CA GLY A 204 4.28 -36.15 -15.85
C GLY A 204 5.32 -35.64 -16.85
N ASN A 205 5.88 -36.55 -17.59
CA ASN A 205 6.85 -36.20 -18.65
C ASN A 205 6.18 -35.51 -19.85
N THR A 206 4.88 -35.75 -20.06
CA THR A 206 4.14 -35.24 -21.21
C THR A 206 3.43 -33.92 -20.90
N ALA A 207 2.85 -33.79 -19.71
CA ALA A 207 2.14 -32.58 -19.30
C ALA A 207 2.49 -32.21 -17.85
N ARG A 208 2.67 -30.93 -17.62
CA ARG A 208 2.92 -30.35 -16.28
C ARG A 208 1.95 -29.20 -16.06
N TYR A 209 1.49 -29.03 -14.86
CA TYR A 209 0.54 -27.99 -14.54
C TYR A 209 0.94 -27.29 -13.25
N PHE A 210 0.62 -26.02 -13.18
CA PHE A 210 0.62 -25.19 -12.00
C PHE A 210 -0.71 -24.46 -11.97
N VAL A 211 -1.40 -24.53 -10.85
CA VAL A 211 -2.66 -23.81 -10.61
C VAL A 211 -2.53 -23.10 -9.30
N SER A 212 -2.86 -21.82 -9.26
CA SER A 212 -2.92 -21.04 -8.02
C SER A 212 -4.29 -20.37 -7.90
N ALA A 213 -4.76 -20.24 -6.67
CA ALA A 213 -5.93 -19.47 -6.34
C ALA A 213 -5.62 -18.64 -5.10
N SER A 214 -5.91 -17.35 -5.14
CA SER A 214 -5.72 -16.45 -4.02
C SER A 214 -6.97 -15.63 -3.74
N TYR A 215 -7.20 -15.37 -2.48
CA TYR A 215 -8.23 -14.45 -2.01
C TYR A 215 -7.61 -13.49 -1.00
N THR A 216 -7.88 -12.21 -1.16
CA THR A 216 -7.43 -11.16 -0.26
C THR A 216 -8.62 -10.27 0.09
N GLU A 217 -8.77 -9.99 1.37
CA GLU A 217 -9.74 -9.03 1.89
C GLU A 217 -9.04 -8.10 2.88
N ASP A 218 -8.98 -6.82 2.58
CA ASP A 218 -8.44 -5.78 3.43
C ASP A 218 -9.57 -4.86 3.86
N GLN A 219 -9.83 -4.78 5.16
CA GLN A 219 -10.85 -3.90 5.71
C GLN A 219 -10.32 -2.47 5.83
N GLY A 220 -11.16 -1.49 5.51
CA GLY A 220 -10.86 -0.07 5.65
C GLY A 220 -10.90 0.39 7.10
N MET A 221 -10.15 1.45 7.39
CA MET A 221 -10.05 2.06 8.72
C MET A 221 -11.05 3.19 8.96
N TYR A 222 -11.99 3.43 8.04
CA TYR A 222 -13.04 4.42 8.27
C TYR A 222 -14.15 3.86 9.17
N ASN A 223 -14.60 4.68 10.10
CA ASN A 223 -15.77 4.36 10.91
C ASN A 223 -17.04 4.75 10.15
N THR A 224 -17.83 3.75 9.77
CA THR A 224 -19.03 3.93 8.95
C THR A 224 -20.32 4.03 9.74
N ASP A 225 -20.26 3.83 11.04
CA ASP A 225 -21.44 3.91 11.91
C ASP A 225 -22.06 5.33 11.93
N GLN A 226 -21.29 6.32 11.47
CA GLN A 226 -21.70 7.72 11.36
C GLN A 226 -22.29 8.09 9.98
N THR A 227 -22.43 7.15 9.06
CA THR A 227 -22.97 7.45 7.75
C THR A 227 -24.50 7.49 7.77
N LEU A 228 -25.08 8.58 7.26
CA LEU A 228 -26.52 8.76 7.12
C LEU A 228 -27.10 8.05 5.88
N ARG A 229 -26.28 7.39 5.07
CA ARG A 229 -26.69 6.77 3.80
C ARG A 229 -26.06 5.39 3.67
N ASP A 230 -26.92 4.38 3.61
CA ASP A 230 -26.53 2.97 3.41
C ASP A 230 -25.98 2.68 2.00
N ASP A 231 -26.14 3.63 1.07
CA ASP A 231 -25.79 3.47 -0.36
C ASP A 231 -24.28 3.63 -0.64
N TYR A 232 -23.48 4.11 0.32
CA TYR A 232 -22.07 4.32 0.13
C TYR A 232 -21.25 3.32 0.94
N ASP A 233 -20.45 2.49 0.27
CA ASP A 233 -19.40 1.73 0.92
C ASP A 233 -18.24 2.68 1.30
N THR A 234 -18.41 3.35 2.44
CA THR A 234 -17.42 4.27 2.97
C THR A 234 -16.28 3.55 3.69
N ASN A 235 -16.41 2.25 3.94
CA ASN A 235 -15.37 1.44 4.60
C ASN A 235 -14.12 1.27 3.74
N ALA A 236 -14.21 1.52 2.44
CA ALA A 236 -13.13 1.31 1.50
C ALA A 236 -12.50 -0.09 1.66
N ASN A 237 -13.33 -1.11 1.85
CA ASN A 237 -12.89 -2.48 1.91
C ASN A 237 -12.39 -2.91 0.53
N TYR A 238 -11.28 -3.61 0.50
CA TYR A 238 -10.73 -4.17 -0.72
C TYR A 238 -10.87 -5.68 -0.71
N LYS A 239 -11.43 -6.24 -1.78
CA LYS A 239 -11.54 -7.67 -1.99
C LYS A 239 -10.97 -8.01 -3.36
N SER A 240 -10.10 -8.97 -3.43
CA SER A 240 -9.54 -9.49 -4.67
C SER A 240 -9.46 -11.01 -4.63
N GLY A 241 -9.80 -11.65 -5.74
CA GLY A 241 -9.59 -13.06 -5.96
C GLY A 241 -8.90 -13.28 -7.31
N ILE A 242 -7.80 -14.02 -7.30
CA ILE A 242 -7.02 -14.34 -8.50
C ILE A 242 -6.93 -15.85 -8.63
N ILE A 243 -7.20 -16.36 -9.84
CA ILE A 243 -7.00 -17.77 -10.21
C ILE A 243 -6.09 -17.80 -11.44
N VAL A 244 -5.02 -18.58 -11.36
CA VAL A 244 -4.01 -18.74 -12.42
C VAL A 244 -3.82 -20.21 -12.75
#